data_0e7c47cc1bc07a50eda42435bb4f84e0
#
_entry.id   0e7c47cc1bc07a50eda42435bb4f84e0
#
_cell.length_a   1.000
_cell.length_b   1.000
_cell.length_c   1.000
_cell.angle_alpha   90.00
_cell.angle_beta   90.00
_cell.angle_gamma   90.00
#
_symmetry.space_group_name_H-M   'P 1'
#
loop_
_entity.id
_entity.type
_entity.pdbx_description
1 polymer ?
#
loop_
_entity_poly.entity_id
_entity_poly.type
_entity_poly.pdbx_seq_one_letter_code
_entity_poly.pdbx_strand_id
1 'polypeptide(L)'
;MVTDKSIFLHQNLKAFKNHGINRLSIGAQSLQPKILSFLTRIHNREQIFKTYNNARSIGYENINIDLIHSVPGQTLQLWKRDLKDIIDLQPEHISAYGLTVEKGTDLFTMVKKKIVKMPKEDENVDFFEDTIKEMKSNNYDLYEISNFSKSNFHCKHNIHYWEIDPYLGFGPSAHSFDIKYRWNNTKNLDSYLQGIESNRSIKSNVELLSKTNIVNETIGFGLRMSSGIALNKLPKEYRKRFKSRLLSANQKFKNCLQKKNQQVSLSNKGFLFADEIIIDLLF
;
A
#
# COMPACT_ATOMS: atom_id res chain seq x y z
N MET A 1 12.07 -2.70 -2.83
CA MET A 1 13.33 -1.95 -2.67
C MET A 1 13.14 -0.61 -3.35
N VAL A 2 13.05 0.47 -2.58
CA VAL A 2 12.87 1.86 -3.04
C VAL A 2 14.26 2.49 -3.15
N THR A 3 14.54 3.31 -4.16
CA THR A 3 15.90 3.34 -4.62
C THR A 3 16.40 4.71 -5.00
N ASP A 4 17.59 4.96 -4.53
CA ASP A 4 18.52 5.99 -4.95
C ASP A 4 19.09 5.68 -6.37
N LYS A 5 19.51 6.72 -7.10
CA LYS A 5 20.09 6.65 -8.45
C LYS A 5 21.20 5.59 -8.61
N SER A 6 21.96 5.31 -7.55
CA SER A 6 23.10 4.39 -7.57
C SER A 6 22.69 2.90 -7.65
N ILE A 7 21.48 2.54 -7.25
CA ILE A 7 21.07 1.14 -7.10
C ILE A 7 20.59 0.55 -8.43
N PHE A 8 20.13 1.38 -9.39
CA PHE A 8 19.65 0.93 -10.71
C PHE A 8 20.71 0.89 -11.81
N LEU A 9 21.98 0.92 -11.45
CA LEU A 9 23.01 0.53 -12.39
C LEU A 9 22.75 -0.91 -12.83
N HIS A 10 22.86 -1.17 -14.11
CA HIS A 10 22.66 -2.51 -14.72
C HIS A 10 23.38 -3.62 -13.93
N GLN A 11 24.60 -3.33 -13.46
CA GLN A 11 25.41 -4.28 -12.67
C GLN A 11 24.73 -4.66 -11.34
N ASN A 12 24.14 -3.71 -10.62
CA ASN A 12 23.47 -3.98 -9.35
C ASN A 12 22.19 -4.81 -9.55
N LEU A 13 21.39 -4.49 -10.57
CA LEU A 13 20.21 -5.28 -10.90
C LEU A 13 20.58 -6.72 -11.27
N LYS A 14 21.66 -6.92 -12.01
CA LYS A 14 22.19 -8.25 -12.34
C LYS A 14 22.66 -8.99 -11.09
N ALA A 15 23.38 -8.32 -10.18
CA ALA A 15 23.80 -8.90 -8.91
C ALA A 15 22.59 -9.33 -8.06
N PHE A 16 21.57 -8.49 -7.93
CA PHE A 16 20.34 -8.83 -7.20
C PHE A 16 19.63 -10.04 -7.81
N LYS A 17 19.51 -10.10 -9.15
CA LYS A 17 18.91 -11.24 -9.85
C LYS A 17 19.68 -12.53 -9.56
N ASN A 18 21.01 -12.49 -9.62
CA ASN A 18 21.87 -13.65 -9.34
C ASN A 18 21.77 -14.14 -7.89
N HIS A 19 21.42 -13.26 -6.95
CA HIS A 19 21.17 -13.62 -5.55
C HIS A 19 19.68 -13.99 -5.26
N GLY A 20 18.88 -14.26 -6.30
CA GLY A 20 17.53 -14.78 -6.17
C GLY A 20 16.44 -13.71 -5.99
N ILE A 21 16.77 -12.41 -6.08
CA ILE A 21 15.75 -11.35 -6.08
C ILE A 21 15.00 -11.43 -7.41
N ASN A 22 13.73 -11.82 -7.36
CA ASN A 22 12.88 -12.07 -8.51
C ASN A 22 11.79 -11.02 -8.75
N ARG A 23 11.60 -10.07 -7.82
CA ARG A 23 10.63 -8.98 -7.93
C ARG A 23 11.29 -7.64 -7.62
N LEU A 24 11.01 -6.64 -8.46
CA LEU A 24 11.44 -5.25 -8.25
C LEU A 24 10.23 -4.35 -8.03
N SER A 25 10.39 -3.30 -7.22
CA SER A 25 9.46 -2.18 -7.13
C SER A 25 10.21 -0.90 -7.46
N ILE A 26 9.76 -0.20 -8.49
CA ILE A 26 10.36 1.03 -9.01
C ILE A 26 9.50 2.21 -8.59
N GLY A 27 10.01 3.05 -7.70
CA GLY A 27 9.32 4.26 -7.26
C GLY A 27 9.39 5.37 -8.33
N ALA A 28 8.46 5.37 -9.28
CA ALA A 28 8.32 6.43 -10.27
C ALA A 28 7.67 7.68 -9.68
N GLN A 29 6.65 7.50 -8.87
CA GLN A 29 5.83 8.51 -8.21
C GLN A 29 5.00 9.36 -9.20
N SER A 30 5.61 9.92 -10.22
CA SER A 30 5.04 10.63 -11.36
C SER A 30 6.04 10.68 -12.51
N LEU A 31 5.59 10.98 -13.71
CA LEU A 31 6.44 11.25 -14.88
C LEU A 31 6.52 12.75 -15.19
N GLN A 32 5.79 13.57 -14.45
CA GLN A 32 5.71 15.02 -14.66
C GLN A 32 6.79 15.76 -13.86
N PRO A 33 7.67 16.56 -14.50
CA PRO A 33 8.79 17.23 -13.81
C PRO A 33 8.35 18.08 -12.61
N LYS A 34 7.24 18.82 -12.74
CA LYS A 34 6.72 19.68 -11.66
C LYS A 34 6.25 18.88 -10.46
N ILE A 35 5.59 17.72 -10.68
CA ILE A 35 5.11 16.83 -9.63
C ILE A 35 6.31 16.13 -8.95
N LEU A 36 7.27 15.66 -9.71
CA LEU A 36 8.50 15.07 -9.18
C LEU A 36 9.26 16.08 -8.31
N SER A 37 9.39 17.32 -8.76
CA SER A 37 10.03 18.40 -8.00
C SER A 37 9.29 18.68 -6.68
N PHE A 38 7.94 18.74 -6.71
CA PHE A 38 7.13 18.90 -5.51
C PHE A 38 7.34 17.73 -4.52
N LEU A 39 7.42 16.51 -5.01
CA LEU A 39 7.70 15.31 -4.22
C LEU A 39 9.19 15.15 -3.85
N THR A 40 10.03 16.17 -4.11
CA THR A 40 11.48 16.17 -3.83
C THR A 40 12.22 14.99 -4.49
N ARG A 41 11.76 14.54 -5.66
CA ARG A 41 12.38 13.44 -6.40
C ARG A 41 13.46 13.97 -7.33
N ILE A 42 14.60 13.29 -7.33
CA ILE A 42 15.80 13.66 -8.10
C ILE A 42 15.88 12.97 -9.47
N HIS A 43 15.02 12.00 -9.73
CA HIS A 43 14.92 11.28 -11.00
C HIS A 43 13.92 11.96 -11.95
N ASN A 44 14.00 11.59 -13.21
CA ASN A 44 13.09 12.04 -14.24
C ASN A 44 12.47 10.86 -15.01
N ARG A 45 11.58 11.15 -15.96
CA ARG A 45 10.87 10.18 -16.79
C ARG A 45 11.83 9.24 -17.51
N GLU A 46 12.87 9.76 -18.16
CA GLU A 46 13.84 9.00 -18.95
C GLU A 46 14.59 7.98 -18.08
N GLN A 47 14.94 8.38 -16.86
CA GLN A 47 15.62 7.49 -15.91
C GLN A 47 14.73 6.35 -15.43
N ILE A 48 13.43 6.61 -15.22
CA ILE A 48 12.45 5.57 -14.87
C ILE A 48 12.34 4.54 -15.98
N PHE A 49 12.15 4.99 -17.24
CA PHE A 49 12.05 4.12 -18.40
C PHE A 49 13.34 3.32 -18.64
N LYS A 50 14.50 3.97 -18.53
CA LYS A 50 15.80 3.30 -18.60
C LYS A 50 15.96 2.22 -17.55
N THR A 51 15.55 2.50 -16.30
CA THR A 51 15.61 1.53 -15.20
C THR A 51 14.71 0.32 -15.47
N TYR A 52 13.47 0.57 -15.91
CA TYR A 52 12.54 -0.49 -16.29
C TYR A 52 13.10 -1.37 -17.41
N ASN A 53 13.58 -0.76 -18.49
CA ASN A 53 14.15 -1.48 -19.63
C ASN A 53 15.42 -2.28 -19.25
N ASN A 54 16.27 -1.72 -18.40
CA ASN A 54 17.42 -2.45 -17.85
C ASN A 54 16.98 -3.66 -17.02
N ALA A 55 15.96 -3.53 -16.18
CA ALA A 55 15.44 -4.66 -15.44
C ALA A 55 14.89 -5.75 -16.36
N ARG A 56 14.14 -5.38 -17.39
CA ARG A 56 13.64 -6.32 -18.40
C ARG A 56 14.76 -7.03 -19.16
N SER A 57 15.79 -6.30 -19.59
CA SER A 57 16.94 -6.90 -20.32
C SER A 57 17.73 -7.90 -19.47
N ILE A 58 17.70 -7.77 -18.14
CA ILE A 58 18.29 -8.72 -17.17
C ILE A 58 17.37 -9.92 -16.90
N GLY A 59 16.12 -9.90 -17.38
CA GLY A 59 15.16 -10.98 -17.23
C GLY A 59 14.26 -10.88 -15.99
N TYR A 60 14.05 -9.69 -15.43
CA TYR A 60 13.00 -9.51 -14.42
C TYR A 60 11.61 -9.58 -15.06
N GLU A 61 10.80 -10.53 -14.63
CA GLU A 61 9.44 -10.80 -15.10
C GLU A 61 8.35 -10.34 -14.12
N ASN A 62 8.75 -9.81 -12.96
CA ASN A 62 7.84 -9.28 -11.95
C ASN A 62 8.33 -7.90 -11.51
N ILE A 63 7.80 -6.87 -12.15
CA ILE A 63 8.15 -5.48 -11.87
C ILE A 63 6.89 -4.73 -11.44
N ASN A 64 7.00 -4.06 -10.31
CA ASN A 64 6.04 -3.08 -9.84
C ASN A 64 6.52 -1.67 -10.14
N ILE A 65 5.60 -0.77 -10.46
CA ILE A 65 5.85 0.67 -10.55
C ILE A 65 4.92 1.39 -9.59
N ASP A 66 5.52 2.19 -8.69
CA ASP A 66 4.76 2.98 -7.71
C ASP A 66 4.48 4.37 -8.27
N LEU A 67 3.22 4.79 -8.20
CA LEU A 67 2.72 6.11 -8.60
C LEU A 67 2.00 6.78 -7.42
N ILE A 68 2.01 8.11 -7.40
CA ILE A 68 1.29 8.91 -6.41
C ILE A 68 0.36 9.88 -7.14
N HIS A 69 -0.94 9.80 -6.81
CA HIS A 69 -1.94 10.77 -7.27
C HIS A 69 -2.33 11.74 -6.17
N SER A 70 -3.22 12.68 -6.50
CA SER A 70 -3.70 13.71 -5.58
C SER A 70 -2.59 14.61 -5.02
N VAL A 71 -1.53 14.80 -5.79
CA VAL A 71 -0.44 15.71 -5.46
C VAL A 71 -0.89 17.16 -5.74
N PRO A 72 -0.57 18.13 -4.85
CA PRO A 72 -0.84 19.54 -5.12
C PRO A 72 -0.33 20.00 -6.49
N GLY A 73 -1.23 20.60 -7.28
CA GLY A 73 -0.94 21.04 -8.64
C GLY A 73 -0.97 19.94 -9.71
N GLN A 74 -1.25 18.69 -9.35
CA GLN A 74 -1.50 17.62 -10.30
C GLN A 74 -2.94 17.73 -10.82
N THR A 75 -3.11 17.74 -12.13
CA THR A 75 -4.45 17.68 -12.77
C THR A 75 -4.77 16.22 -13.13
N LEU A 76 -6.07 15.91 -13.23
CA LEU A 76 -6.53 14.60 -13.69
C LEU A 76 -5.95 14.22 -15.06
N GLN A 77 -5.76 15.22 -15.95
CA GLN A 77 -5.16 14.99 -17.26
C GLN A 77 -3.68 14.59 -17.18
N LEU A 78 -2.91 15.20 -16.27
CA LEU A 78 -1.52 14.81 -16.02
C LEU A 78 -1.44 13.40 -15.44
N TRP A 79 -2.33 13.07 -14.52
CA TRP A 79 -2.43 11.73 -13.95
C TRP A 79 -2.76 10.67 -15.01
N LYS A 80 -3.73 10.92 -15.87
CA LYS A 80 -4.07 10.01 -16.98
C LYS A 80 -2.89 9.76 -17.92
N ARG A 81 -2.07 10.80 -18.17
CA ARG A 81 -0.84 10.63 -18.96
C ARG A 81 0.17 9.72 -18.23
N ASP A 82 0.38 9.96 -16.93
CA ASP A 82 1.28 9.12 -16.13
C ASP A 82 0.81 7.66 -16.15
N LEU A 83 -0.49 7.40 -15.90
CA LEU A 83 -1.06 6.06 -15.96
C LEU A 83 -0.85 5.41 -17.33
N LYS A 84 -1.21 6.13 -18.41
CA LYS A 84 -1.06 5.62 -19.77
C LYS A 84 0.40 5.24 -20.07
N ASP A 85 1.33 6.13 -19.82
CA ASP A 85 2.75 5.94 -20.10
C ASP A 85 3.32 4.74 -19.31
N ILE A 86 2.86 4.52 -18.07
CA ILE A 86 3.27 3.38 -17.24
C ILE A 86 2.59 2.09 -17.70
N ILE A 87 1.32 2.12 -18.03
CA ILE A 87 0.58 0.96 -18.57
C ILE A 87 1.19 0.50 -19.90
N ASP A 88 1.61 1.42 -20.75
CA ASP A 88 2.27 1.12 -22.04
C ASP A 88 3.60 0.35 -21.86
N LEU A 89 4.27 0.47 -20.70
CA LEU A 89 5.43 -0.36 -20.34
C LEU A 89 5.07 -1.81 -20.00
N GLN A 90 3.79 -2.09 -19.76
CA GLN A 90 3.28 -3.43 -19.44
C GLN A 90 3.92 -4.08 -18.19
N PRO A 91 4.08 -3.35 -17.03
CA PRO A 91 4.54 -3.99 -15.81
C PRO A 91 3.52 -5.04 -15.35
N GLU A 92 3.92 -5.94 -14.48
CA GLU A 92 3.01 -6.96 -13.91
C GLU A 92 2.17 -6.39 -12.76
N HIS A 93 2.66 -5.30 -12.15
CA HIS A 93 2.06 -4.71 -10.97
C HIS A 93 2.20 -3.18 -11.00
N ILE A 94 1.18 -2.47 -10.54
CA ILE A 94 1.19 -1.01 -10.41
C ILE A 94 0.59 -0.67 -9.05
N SER A 95 1.32 0.14 -8.27
CA SER A 95 0.80 0.74 -7.04
C SER A 95 0.41 2.18 -7.33
N ALA A 96 -0.82 2.56 -6.99
CA ALA A 96 -1.34 3.93 -7.15
C ALA A 96 -1.82 4.44 -5.80
N TYR A 97 -1.01 5.28 -5.15
CA TYR A 97 -1.27 5.82 -3.83
C TYR A 97 -1.82 7.24 -3.90
N GLY A 98 -2.84 7.54 -3.10
CA GLY A 98 -3.22 8.92 -2.82
C GLY A 98 -2.22 9.58 -1.87
N LEU A 99 -1.79 10.81 -2.18
CA LEU A 99 -0.90 11.55 -1.28
C LEU A 99 -1.64 11.93 0.01
N THR A 100 -1.14 11.44 1.14
CA THR A 100 -1.68 11.75 2.47
C THR A 100 -0.84 12.78 3.20
N VAL A 101 -1.47 13.57 4.07
CA VAL A 101 -0.82 14.63 4.87
C VAL A 101 -0.54 14.09 6.27
N GLU A 102 0.68 13.61 6.49
CA GLU A 102 1.09 13.02 7.76
C GLU A 102 1.70 14.06 8.71
N LYS A 103 1.32 14.01 9.99
CA LYS A 103 1.89 14.88 11.03
C LYS A 103 3.41 14.70 11.11
N GLY A 104 4.12 15.83 11.26
CA GLY A 104 5.59 15.83 11.35
C GLY A 104 6.31 15.90 10.01
N THR A 105 5.58 15.95 8.89
CA THR A 105 6.15 16.15 7.55
C THR A 105 6.15 17.63 7.14
N ASP A 106 7.02 17.98 6.18
CA ASP A 106 7.03 19.31 5.58
C ASP A 106 5.69 19.62 4.91
N LEU A 107 5.09 18.65 4.24
CA LEU A 107 3.77 18.79 3.62
C LEU A 107 2.70 19.19 4.64
N PHE A 108 2.68 18.54 5.82
CA PHE A 108 1.77 18.92 6.90
C PHE A 108 1.94 20.39 7.31
N THR A 109 3.19 20.82 7.44
CA THR A 109 3.51 22.21 7.78
C THR A 109 3.08 23.18 6.70
N MET A 110 3.30 22.85 5.43
CA MET A 110 2.91 23.68 4.28
C MET A 110 1.38 23.81 4.18
N VAL A 111 0.64 22.71 4.36
CA VAL A 111 -0.84 22.71 4.35
C VAL A 111 -1.37 23.52 5.54
N LYS A 112 -0.85 23.30 6.76
CA LYS A 112 -1.25 24.05 7.96
C LYS A 112 -1.02 25.57 7.81
N LYS A 113 0.08 25.96 7.18
CA LYS A 113 0.41 27.38 6.88
C LYS A 113 -0.29 27.91 5.63
N LYS A 114 -1.16 27.12 4.98
CA LYS A 114 -1.88 27.48 3.73
C LYS A 114 -0.95 27.86 2.57
N ILE A 115 0.30 27.41 2.59
CA ILE A 115 1.27 27.59 1.49
C ILE A 115 0.89 26.67 0.32
N VAL A 116 0.39 25.48 0.64
CA VAL A 116 -0.05 24.47 -0.32
C VAL A 116 -1.50 24.09 -0.03
N LYS A 117 -2.29 23.92 -1.11
CA LYS A 117 -3.66 23.43 -1.04
C LYS A 117 -3.72 22.02 -1.60
N MET A 118 -4.22 21.07 -0.82
CA MET A 118 -4.51 19.73 -1.28
C MET A 118 -5.70 19.72 -2.27
N PRO A 119 -5.77 18.76 -3.17
CA PRO A 119 -6.96 18.54 -3.99
C PRO A 119 -8.20 18.40 -3.10
N LYS A 120 -9.35 18.82 -3.63
CA LYS A 120 -10.63 18.65 -2.95
C LYS A 120 -11.02 17.17 -2.91
N GLU A 121 -11.96 16.85 -2.04
CA GLU A 121 -12.47 15.48 -1.89
C GLU A 121 -13.05 14.95 -3.22
N ASP A 122 -13.85 15.74 -3.93
CA ASP A 122 -14.39 15.37 -5.25
C ASP A 122 -13.26 15.08 -6.27
N GLU A 123 -12.20 15.88 -6.26
CA GLU A 123 -11.04 15.67 -7.15
C GLU A 123 -10.32 14.35 -6.80
N ASN A 124 -10.23 13.99 -5.50
CA ASN A 124 -9.65 12.72 -5.07
C ASN A 124 -10.50 11.53 -5.53
N VAL A 125 -11.82 11.66 -5.51
CA VAL A 125 -12.76 10.68 -6.07
C VAL A 125 -12.47 10.47 -7.56
N ASP A 126 -12.37 11.55 -8.33
CA ASP A 126 -12.07 11.49 -9.76
C ASP A 126 -10.74 10.79 -10.05
N PHE A 127 -9.68 11.11 -9.30
CA PHE A 127 -8.38 10.41 -9.44
C PHE A 127 -8.51 8.90 -9.22
N PHE A 128 -9.23 8.49 -8.20
CA PHE A 128 -9.38 7.08 -7.85
C PHE A 128 -10.25 6.32 -8.85
N GLU A 129 -11.41 6.89 -9.24
CA GLU A 129 -12.33 6.26 -10.19
C GLU A 129 -11.68 6.10 -11.57
N ASP A 130 -10.99 7.13 -12.06
CA ASP A 130 -10.24 7.04 -13.31
C ASP A 130 -9.11 6.02 -13.24
N THR A 131 -8.41 5.93 -12.09
CA THR A 131 -7.38 4.91 -11.90
C THR A 131 -7.97 3.51 -12.04
N ILE A 132 -9.06 3.20 -11.35
CA ILE A 132 -9.71 1.88 -11.45
C ILE A 132 -10.15 1.60 -12.88
N LYS A 133 -10.73 2.58 -13.56
CA LYS A 133 -11.22 2.45 -14.93
C LYS A 133 -10.07 2.14 -15.91
N GLU A 134 -9.00 2.92 -15.85
CA GLU A 134 -7.82 2.72 -16.72
C GLU A 134 -7.13 1.38 -16.45
N MET A 135 -6.92 1.04 -15.17
CA MET A 135 -6.32 -0.23 -14.79
C MET A 135 -7.13 -1.42 -15.29
N LYS A 136 -8.46 -1.41 -15.06
CA LYS A 136 -9.34 -2.50 -15.44
C LYS A 136 -9.40 -2.66 -16.96
N SER A 137 -9.43 -1.58 -17.73
CA SER A 137 -9.46 -1.64 -19.21
C SER A 137 -8.16 -2.20 -19.81
N ASN A 138 -7.08 -2.24 -18.99
CA ASN A 138 -5.77 -2.77 -19.38
C ASN A 138 -5.41 -4.09 -18.65
N ASN A 139 -6.40 -4.82 -18.13
CA ASN A 139 -6.26 -6.12 -17.48
C ASN A 139 -5.44 -6.09 -16.18
N TYR A 140 -5.51 -4.99 -15.43
CA TYR A 140 -5.02 -4.92 -14.06
C TYR A 140 -6.21 -4.97 -13.10
N ASP A 141 -6.22 -5.96 -12.21
CA ASP A 141 -7.23 -6.10 -11.18
C ASP A 141 -6.80 -5.38 -9.90
N LEU A 142 -7.71 -4.57 -9.34
CA LEU A 142 -7.57 -4.04 -7.99
C LEU A 142 -7.72 -5.21 -7.01
N TYR A 143 -6.65 -5.64 -6.35
CA TYR A 143 -6.71 -6.73 -5.39
C TYR A 143 -6.67 -6.23 -3.93
N GLU A 144 -6.19 -5.00 -3.70
CA GLU A 144 -6.29 -4.28 -2.42
C GLU A 144 -6.30 -2.77 -2.69
N ILE A 145 -6.52 -1.96 -1.66
CA ILE A 145 -6.89 -0.54 -1.73
C ILE A 145 -6.04 0.36 -2.65
N SER A 146 -4.76 0.04 -2.84
CA SER A 146 -3.82 0.86 -3.63
C SER A 146 -3.05 0.08 -4.69
N ASN A 147 -3.24 -1.23 -4.77
CA ASN A 147 -2.43 -2.09 -5.61
C ASN A 147 -3.23 -2.83 -6.68
N PHE A 148 -2.70 -2.74 -7.89
CA PHE A 148 -3.26 -3.33 -9.11
C PHE A 148 -2.26 -4.30 -9.71
N SER A 149 -2.70 -5.42 -10.22
CA SER A 149 -1.80 -6.35 -10.89
C SER A 149 -2.49 -7.14 -12.00
N LYS A 150 -1.67 -7.65 -12.92
CA LYS A 150 -2.09 -8.73 -13.80
C LYS A 150 -2.35 -9.99 -12.97
N SER A 151 -3.14 -10.91 -13.51
CA SER A 151 -3.45 -12.19 -12.85
C SER A 151 -2.16 -12.91 -12.42
N ASN A 152 -2.14 -13.45 -11.20
CA ASN A 152 -1.01 -14.16 -10.57
C ASN A 152 0.19 -13.30 -10.14
N PHE A 153 0.10 -11.97 -10.24
CA PHE A 153 1.20 -11.07 -9.83
C PHE A 153 0.89 -10.24 -8.58
N HIS A 154 -0.13 -10.64 -7.80
CA HIS A 154 -0.38 -10.05 -6.49
C HIS A 154 0.89 -10.06 -5.63
N CYS A 155 1.16 -8.98 -4.91
CA CYS A 155 2.28 -8.92 -3.98
C CYS A 155 2.01 -9.80 -2.74
N LYS A 156 2.53 -11.02 -2.73
CA LYS A 156 2.34 -11.96 -1.62
C LYS A 156 2.78 -11.36 -0.28
N HIS A 157 3.87 -10.58 -0.27
CA HIS A 157 4.35 -9.91 0.92
C HIS A 157 3.30 -8.96 1.52
N ASN A 158 2.64 -8.15 0.68
CA ASN A 158 1.57 -7.25 1.16
C ASN A 158 0.36 -8.03 1.64
N ILE A 159 -0.02 -9.10 0.93
CA ILE A 159 -1.17 -9.94 1.30
C ILE A 159 -0.98 -10.55 2.68
N HIS A 160 0.23 -11.02 3.04
CA HIS A 160 0.50 -11.55 4.39
C HIS A 160 0.12 -10.58 5.50
N TYR A 161 0.37 -9.27 5.33
CA TYR A 161 -0.06 -8.27 6.31
C TYR A 161 -1.57 -8.10 6.34
N TRP A 162 -2.22 -8.07 5.17
CA TRP A 162 -3.68 -7.96 5.08
C TRP A 162 -4.42 -9.20 5.61
N GLU A 163 -3.82 -10.38 5.54
CA GLU A 163 -4.34 -11.64 6.07
C GLU A 163 -4.00 -11.88 7.54
N ILE A 164 -3.20 -10.99 8.15
CA ILE A 164 -2.74 -11.08 9.54
C ILE A 164 -1.89 -12.34 9.79
N ASP A 165 -1.07 -12.69 8.82
CA ASP A 165 -0.09 -13.76 8.98
C ASP A 165 1.04 -13.31 9.90
N PRO A 166 1.63 -14.22 10.69
CA PRO A 166 2.79 -13.91 11.52
C PRO A 166 4.00 -13.58 10.66
N TYR A 167 4.83 -12.65 11.14
CA TYR A 167 6.07 -12.26 10.47
C TYR A 167 7.17 -11.84 11.44
N LEU A 168 8.41 -11.99 11.02
CA LEU A 168 9.59 -11.51 11.74
C LEU A 168 10.25 -10.36 10.98
N GLY A 169 10.51 -9.29 11.71
CA GLY A 169 11.27 -8.13 11.21
C GLY A 169 12.75 -8.24 11.55
N PHE A 170 13.61 -8.00 10.58
CA PHE A 170 15.05 -7.99 10.73
C PHE A 170 15.59 -6.56 10.62
N GLY A 171 16.56 -6.25 11.47
CA GLY A 171 17.18 -4.94 11.55
C GLY A 171 16.59 -4.04 12.65
N PRO A 172 17.26 -2.88 12.93
CA PRO A 172 16.78 -1.90 13.91
C PRO A 172 15.39 -1.38 13.55
N SER A 173 14.55 -1.16 14.55
CA SER A 173 13.15 -0.70 14.41
C SER A 173 12.20 -1.65 13.68
N ALA A 174 12.65 -2.77 13.13
CA ALA A 174 11.78 -3.67 12.38
C ALA A 174 10.72 -4.29 13.30
N HIS A 175 9.49 -4.31 12.82
CA HIS A 175 8.35 -4.88 13.55
C HIS A 175 8.20 -6.37 13.30
N SER A 176 7.70 -7.07 14.30
CA SER A 176 7.37 -8.51 14.25
C SER A 176 6.00 -8.75 14.86
N PHE A 177 5.36 -9.82 14.44
CA PHE A 177 4.04 -10.24 14.88
C PHE A 177 3.95 -11.78 14.89
N ASP A 178 3.45 -12.38 15.98
CA ASP A 178 3.29 -13.83 16.16
C ASP A 178 1.84 -14.25 16.46
N ILE A 179 0.87 -13.45 16.04
CA ILE A 179 -0.58 -13.60 16.31
C ILE A 179 -0.96 -13.15 17.73
N LYS A 180 -0.14 -13.43 18.73
CA LYS A 180 -0.42 -13.09 20.13
C LYS A 180 0.27 -11.82 20.57
N TYR A 181 1.48 -11.61 20.10
CA TYR A 181 2.32 -10.47 20.46
C TYR A 181 2.74 -9.70 19.22
N ARG A 182 2.84 -8.37 19.39
CA ARG A 182 3.52 -7.49 18.46
C ARG A 182 4.68 -6.83 19.19
N TRP A 183 5.81 -6.67 18.51
CA TRP A 183 6.98 -5.96 19.05
C TRP A 183 7.76 -5.33 17.90
N ASN A 184 8.66 -4.43 18.25
CA ASN A 184 9.70 -3.98 17.33
C ASN A 184 11.09 -4.25 17.90
N ASN A 185 12.06 -4.32 17.03
CA ASN A 185 13.45 -4.37 17.45
C ASN A 185 13.91 -3.01 17.97
N THR A 186 14.93 -2.99 18.83
CA THR A 186 15.58 -1.77 19.32
C THR A 186 15.92 -0.84 18.18
N LYS A 187 15.62 0.47 18.33
CA LYS A 187 15.79 1.48 17.27
C LYS A 187 17.24 1.89 17.09
N ASN A 188 17.98 2.02 18.19
CA ASN A 188 19.38 2.42 18.15
C ASN A 188 20.22 1.29 17.54
N LEU A 189 21.04 1.62 16.53
CA LEU A 189 21.84 0.64 15.78
C LEU A 189 22.87 -0.06 16.69
N ASP A 190 23.59 0.69 17.52
CA ASP A 190 24.64 0.14 18.38
C ASP A 190 24.04 -0.83 19.41
N SER A 191 22.92 -0.45 20.04
CA SER A 191 22.18 -1.32 20.97
C SER A 191 21.63 -2.56 20.29
N TYR A 192 21.20 -2.47 19.03
CA TYR A 192 20.75 -3.60 18.23
C TYR A 192 21.92 -4.57 17.97
N LEU A 193 23.07 -4.07 17.49
CA LEU A 193 24.26 -4.86 17.22
C LEU A 193 24.78 -5.53 18.48
N GLN A 194 24.96 -4.77 19.57
CA GLN A 194 25.37 -5.32 20.85
C GLN A 194 24.43 -6.41 21.40
N GLY A 195 23.10 -6.24 21.19
CA GLY A 195 22.11 -7.22 21.56
C GLY A 195 22.30 -8.53 20.80
N ILE A 196 22.50 -8.47 19.49
CA ILE A 196 22.78 -9.64 18.65
C ILE A 196 24.08 -10.32 19.05
N GLU A 197 25.20 -9.58 19.17
CA GLU A 197 26.51 -10.09 19.52
C GLU A 197 26.55 -10.76 20.91
N SER A 198 25.81 -10.17 21.86
CA SER A 198 25.75 -10.67 23.24
C SER A 198 24.62 -11.69 23.46
N ASN A 199 23.92 -12.11 22.41
CA ASN A 199 22.72 -12.98 22.47
C ASN A 199 21.68 -12.50 23.49
N ARG A 200 21.51 -11.17 23.61
CA ARG A 200 20.49 -10.54 24.47
C ARG A 200 19.25 -10.20 23.65
N SER A 201 18.10 -10.10 24.34
CA SER A 201 16.87 -9.68 23.68
C SER A 201 17.00 -8.28 23.10
N ILE A 202 16.64 -8.16 21.82
CA ILE A 202 16.55 -6.89 21.08
C ILE A 202 15.10 -6.40 20.97
N LYS A 203 14.13 -7.13 21.56
CA LYS A 203 12.70 -6.78 21.50
C LYS A 203 12.41 -5.56 22.35
N SER A 204 11.65 -4.63 21.77
CA SER A 204 11.13 -3.42 22.41
C SER A 204 9.63 -3.29 22.14
N ASN A 205 8.92 -2.56 23.00
CA ASN A 205 7.49 -2.27 22.87
C ASN A 205 6.65 -3.53 22.63
N VAL A 206 6.87 -4.56 23.45
CA VAL A 206 6.11 -5.81 23.36
C VAL A 206 4.67 -5.57 23.80
N GLU A 207 3.72 -5.76 22.89
CA GLU A 207 2.29 -5.61 23.10
C GLU A 207 1.61 -6.98 23.07
N LEU A 208 0.83 -7.30 24.10
CA LEU A 208 -0.07 -8.45 24.09
C LEU A 208 -1.39 -8.04 23.46
N LEU A 209 -1.74 -8.68 22.34
CA LEU A 209 -2.97 -8.37 21.61
C LEU A 209 -4.18 -9.07 22.24
N SER A 210 -5.21 -8.31 22.53
CA SER A 210 -6.50 -8.86 22.98
C SER A 210 -7.26 -9.50 21.82
N LYS A 211 -8.25 -10.35 22.12
CA LYS A 211 -9.16 -10.88 21.09
C LYS A 211 -9.82 -9.77 20.28
N THR A 212 -10.19 -8.67 20.94
CA THR A 212 -10.82 -7.51 20.28
C THR A 212 -9.85 -6.84 19.30
N ASN A 213 -8.56 -6.68 19.67
CA ASN A 213 -7.54 -6.16 18.75
C ASN A 213 -7.45 -7.01 17.49
N ILE A 214 -7.32 -8.34 17.63
CA ILE A 214 -7.24 -9.27 16.49
C ILE A 214 -8.50 -9.21 15.62
N VAL A 215 -9.70 -9.14 16.23
CA VAL A 215 -10.97 -9.00 15.49
C VAL A 215 -11.01 -7.68 14.73
N ASN A 216 -10.61 -6.58 15.36
CA ASN A 216 -10.60 -5.26 14.72
C ASN A 216 -9.58 -5.22 13.56
N GLU A 217 -8.41 -5.81 13.72
CA GLU A 217 -7.43 -5.93 12.64
C GLU A 217 -7.95 -6.83 11.50
N THR A 218 -8.59 -7.96 11.83
CA THR A 218 -9.23 -8.83 10.83
C THR A 218 -10.25 -8.06 9.99
N ILE A 219 -11.05 -7.19 10.60
CA ILE A 219 -12.00 -6.33 9.90
C ILE A 219 -11.27 -5.26 9.09
N GLY A 220 -10.36 -4.52 9.73
CA GLY A 220 -9.69 -3.37 9.14
C GLY A 220 -8.81 -3.75 7.96
N PHE A 221 -7.98 -4.77 8.10
CA PHE A 221 -7.09 -5.21 7.03
C PHE A 221 -7.83 -6.00 5.95
N GLY A 222 -8.74 -6.91 6.35
CA GLY A 222 -9.47 -7.70 5.39
C GLY A 222 -10.37 -6.86 4.47
N LEU A 223 -10.98 -5.78 4.96
CA LEU A 223 -11.78 -4.88 4.12
C LEU A 223 -10.95 -4.00 3.19
N ARG A 224 -9.63 -3.90 3.39
CA ARG A 224 -8.75 -3.24 2.42
C ARG A 224 -8.43 -4.12 1.21
N MET A 225 -8.74 -5.41 1.28
CA MET A 225 -8.64 -6.33 0.14
C MET A 225 -9.95 -6.37 -0.65
N SER A 226 -9.86 -6.50 -1.97
CA SER A 226 -11.04 -6.68 -2.83
C SER A 226 -11.83 -7.96 -2.51
N SER A 227 -11.15 -8.99 -2.00
CA SER A 227 -11.77 -10.20 -1.48
C SER A 227 -12.58 -9.98 -0.21
N GLY A 228 -12.27 -8.92 0.56
CA GLY A 228 -12.93 -8.63 1.83
C GLY A 228 -12.67 -9.67 2.92
N ILE A 229 -13.62 -9.83 3.83
CA ILE A 229 -13.53 -10.75 4.97
C ILE A 229 -14.60 -11.83 4.91
N ALA A 230 -14.22 -13.04 5.26
CA ALA A 230 -15.18 -14.12 5.48
C ALA A 230 -15.72 -14.06 6.92
N LEU A 231 -17.04 -14.06 7.09
CA LEU A 231 -17.67 -13.96 8.42
C LEU A 231 -17.27 -15.08 9.38
N ASN A 232 -16.86 -16.24 8.85
CA ASN A 232 -16.38 -17.36 9.66
C ASN A 232 -14.97 -17.12 10.24
N LYS A 233 -14.17 -16.20 9.69
CA LYS A 233 -12.89 -15.75 10.30
C LYS A 233 -13.12 -15.01 11.63
N LEU A 234 -14.31 -14.40 11.83
CA LEU A 234 -14.63 -13.75 13.12
C LEU A 234 -15.09 -14.80 14.15
N PRO A 235 -14.66 -14.69 15.43
CA PRO A 235 -15.17 -15.53 16.51
C PRO A 235 -16.70 -15.41 16.66
N LYS A 236 -17.37 -16.50 17.09
CA LYS A 236 -18.85 -16.58 17.12
C LYS A 236 -19.49 -15.44 17.92
N GLU A 237 -18.87 -15.05 19.03
CA GLU A 237 -19.35 -13.97 19.92
C GLU A 237 -19.35 -12.58 19.25
N TYR A 238 -18.48 -12.34 18.27
CA TYR A 238 -18.45 -11.06 17.55
C TYR A 238 -19.38 -11.02 16.34
N ARG A 239 -19.74 -12.17 15.75
CA ARG A 239 -20.48 -12.22 14.47
C ARG A 239 -21.85 -11.54 14.53
N LYS A 240 -22.59 -11.68 15.65
CA LYS A 240 -23.91 -11.07 15.81
C LYS A 240 -23.81 -9.54 15.82
N ARG A 241 -22.87 -9.02 16.62
CA ARG A 241 -22.64 -7.57 16.73
C ARG A 241 -22.10 -7.01 15.40
N PHE A 242 -21.18 -7.71 14.74
CA PHE A 242 -20.67 -7.33 13.43
C PHE A 242 -21.78 -7.23 12.39
N LYS A 243 -22.70 -8.20 12.33
CA LYS A 243 -23.86 -8.15 11.43
C LYS A 243 -24.75 -6.93 11.70
N SER A 244 -24.98 -6.57 12.95
CA SER A 244 -25.74 -5.36 13.31
C SER A 244 -25.03 -4.09 12.83
N ARG A 245 -23.71 -3.96 13.10
CA ARG A 245 -22.90 -2.83 12.61
C ARG A 245 -22.87 -2.75 11.09
N LEU A 246 -22.77 -3.90 10.42
CA LEU A 246 -22.81 -3.98 8.96
C LEU A 246 -24.12 -3.46 8.37
N LEU A 247 -25.27 -3.74 9.01
CA LEU A 247 -26.56 -3.20 8.59
C LEU A 247 -26.58 -1.67 8.71
N SER A 248 -26.12 -1.13 9.84
CA SER A 248 -26.04 0.33 10.07
C SER A 248 -25.07 0.99 9.07
N ALA A 249 -23.88 0.42 8.87
CA ALA A 249 -22.92 0.94 7.93
C ALA A 249 -23.46 0.92 6.49
N ASN A 250 -24.19 -0.12 6.09
CA ASN A 250 -24.77 -0.20 4.75
C ASN A 250 -25.90 0.83 4.52
N GLN A 251 -26.59 1.26 5.56
CA GLN A 251 -27.56 2.37 5.49
C GLN A 251 -26.85 3.72 5.32
N LYS A 252 -25.74 3.93 6.03
CA LYS A 252 -24.94 5.17 6.01
C LYS A 252 -24.15 5.30 4.72
N PHE A 253 -23.49 4.23 4.27
CA PHE A 253 -22.61 4.18 3.09
C PHE A 253 -23.28 3.38 1.96
N LYS A 254 -24.32 3.96 1.37
CA LYS A 254 -25.10 3.30 0.30
C LYS A 254 -24.22 2.86 -0.88
N ASN A 255 -24.34 1.60 -1.27
CA ASN A 255 -23.62 0.97 -2.38
C ASN A 255 -22.09 0.82 -2.17
N CYS A 256 -21.60 1.02 -0.93
CA CYS A 256 -20.19 0.88 -0.61
C CYS A 256 -19.81 -0.50 -0.10
N LEU A 257 -20.77 -1.25 0.44
CA LEU A 257 -20.56 -2.58 0.97
C LEU A 257 -21.25 -3.63 0.11
N GLN A 258 -20.57 -4.75 -0.06
CA GLN A 258 -21.07 -5.92 -0.78
C GLN A 258 -21.07 -7.12 0.16
N LYS A 259 -22.13 -7.91 0.09
CA LYS A 259 -22.24 -9.18 0.82
C LYS A 259 -22.64 -10.28 -0.15
N LYS A 260 -21.76 -11.25 -0.33
CA LYS A 260 -22.01 -12.44 -1.13
C LYS A 260 -21.77 -13.66 -0.26
N ASN A 261 -22.83 -14.45 0.00
CA ASN A 261 -22.78 -15.58 0.94
C ASN A 261 -22.29 -15.15 2.35
N GLN A 262 -21.14 -15.67 2.76
CA GLN A 262 -20.48 -15.35 4.04
C GLN A 262 -19.33 -14.35 3.88
N GLN A 263 -19.13 -13.78 2.69
CA GLN A 263 -18.08 -12.80 2.41
C GLN A 263 -18.65 -11.39 2.44
N VAL A 264 -17.93 -10.46 3.07
CA VAL A 264 -18.20 -9.03 3.10
C VAL A 264 -17.00 -8.30 2.52
N SER A 265 -17.22 -7.48 1.52
CA SER A 265 -16.16 -6.68 0.88
C SER A 265 -16.65 -5.26 0.60
N LEU A 266 -15.73 -4.37 0.32
CA LEU A 266 -16.03 -3.05 -0.21
C LEU A 266 -16.31 -3.14 -1.72
N SER A 267 -17.19 -2.28 -2.22
CA SER A 267 -17.27 -1.98 -3.67
C SER A 267 -16.15 -1.02 -4.06
N ASN A 268 -15.98 -0.76 -5.35
CA ASN A 268 -15.03 0.29 -5.80
C ASN A 268 -15.35 1.64 -5.16
N LYS A 269 -16.63 2.01 -5.06
CA LYS A 269 -17.06 3.19 -4.31
C LYS A 269 -16.75 3.08 -2.81
N GLY A 270 -16.85 1.90 -2.25
CA GLY A 270 -16.55 1.65 -0.84
C GLY A 270 -15.08 1.86 -0.47
N PHE A 271 -14.15 1.63 -1.39
CA PHE A 271 -12.74 1.90 -1.15
C PHE A 271 -12.44 3.39 -0.94
N LEU A 272 -13.23 4.29 -1.52
CA LEU A 272 -13.11 5.74 -1.26
C LEU A 272 -13.40 6.13 0.19
N PHE A 273 -14.24 5.35 0.86
CA PHE A 273 -14.68 5.57 2.24
C PHE A 273 -14.21 4.42 3.17
N ALA A 274 -13.10 3.76 2.79
CA ALA A 274 -12.68 2.55 3.48
C ALA A 274 -12.43 2.79 4.97
N ASP A 275 -11.74 3.87 5.33
CA ASP A 275 -11.39 4.16 6.71
C ASP A 275 -12.63 4.47 7.56
N GLU A 276 -13.57 5.27 7.06
CA GLU A 276 -14.82 5.59 7.76
C GLU A 276 -15.70 4.36 7.93
N ILE A 277 -15.81 3.53 6.88
CA ILE A 277 -16.58 2.28 6.94
C ILE A 277 -15.95 1.31 7.93
N ILE A 278 -14.64 1.18 7.90
CA ILE A 278 -13.89 0.32 8.83
C ILE A 278 -14.14 0.77 10.27
N ILE A 279 -13.98 2.07 10.56
CA ILE A 279 -14.20 2.63 11.91
C ILE A 279 -15.62 2.30 12.43
N ASP A 280 -16.65 2.43 11.62
CA ASP A 280 -18.03 2.10 11.99
C ASP A 280 -18.22 0.59 12.29
N LEU A 281 -17.35 -0.27 11.78
CA LEU A 281 -17.42 -1.72 11.94
C LEU A 281 -16.58 -2.27 13.11
N LEU A 282 -15.61 -1.51 13.64
CA LEU A 282 -14.73 -1.94 14.75
C LEU A 282 -15.47 -2.05 16.09
N PHE A 283 -14.89 -2.78 17.06
CA PHE A 283 -15.42 -3.03 18.39
C PHE A 283 -14.69 -2.25 19.48
#